data_6e259b0104ca0e31d7d69233b49893ea
#
_entry.id   6e259b0104ca0e31d7d69233b49893ea
#
_cell.length_a   1.000
_cell.length_b   1.000
_cell.length_c   1.000
_cell.angle_alpha   90.00
_cell.angle_beta   90.00
_cell.angle_gamma   90.00
#
_symmetry.space_group_name_H-M   'P 1'
#
loop_
_entity.id
_entity.type
_entity.pdbx_description
1 polymer ?
#
loop_
_entity_poly.entity_id
_entity_poly.type
_entity_poly.pdbx_seq_one_letter_code
_entity_poly.pdbx_strand_id
1 'polypeptide(L)'
;MPYFYIKQPRSPYSDYEFQDAYRTGTTAAPSTTPPLEYPHSQDERAPKFVSRMEGEGRKFDQGKPDFTLLPWDSLAEVVKVLQYGCEKYERDNWKHVPDAFQRYEAAGLRHRVARLNGEAVDPESGFSHLAHEACCLLFQLWLEQQEKSTS
;
A
#
# COMPACT_ATOMS: atom_id res chain seq x y z
N MET A 1 -0.15 30.45 -25.36
CA MET A 1 -0.02 29.16 -26.05
C MET A 1 -0.79 28.13 -25.28
N PRO A 2 -1.84 27.48 -25.85
CA PRO A 2 -2.63 26.50 -25.12
C PRO A 2 -1.87 25.17 -25.03
N TYR A 3 -1.71 24.66 -23.84
CA TYR A 3 -1.19 23.32 -23.59
C TYR A 3 -2.23 22.29 -24.03
N PHE A 4 -1.92 21.52 -25.07
CA PHE A 4 -2.71 20.35 -25.47
C PHE A 4 -2.53 19.23 -24.44
N TYR A 5 -3.62 18.91 -23.75
CA TYR A 5 -3.74 17.79 -22.82
C TYR A 5 -3.87 16.51 -23.67
N ILE A 6 -2.79 15.76 -23.82
CA ILE A 6 -2.85 14.42 -24.43
C ILE A 6 -3.40 13.46 -23.37
N LYS A 7 -4.64 13.02 -23.57
CA LYS A 7 -5.30 12.02 -22.76
C LYS A 7 -4.56 10.69 -22.91
N GLN A 8 -3.83 10.27 -21.89
CA GLN A 8 -3.17 8.97 -21.83
C GLN A 8 -4.22 7.84 -21.81
N PRO A 9 -3.96 6.67 -22.43
CA PRO A 9 -4.87 5.54 -22.38
C PRO A 9 -4.98 5.01 -20.94
N ARG A 10 -6.21 4.64 -20.55
CA ARG A 10 -6.51 4.08 -19.22
C ARG A 10 -5.71 2.81 -18.98
N SER A 11 -5.12 2.70 -17.78
CA SER A 11 -4.47 1.48 -17.29
C SER A 11 -5.44 0.29 -17.33
N PRO A 12 -4.97 -0.92 -17.72
CA PRO A 12 -5.79 -2.13 -17.74
C PRO A 12 -6.22 -2.61 -16.33
N TYR A 13 -5.80 -1.92 -15.28
CA TYR A 13 -6.15 -2.22 -13.88
C TYR A 13 -7.28 -1.35 -13.32
N SER A 14 -7.97 -0.53 -14.15
CA SER A 14 -9.06 0.34 -13.70
C SER A 14 -10.37 -0.39 -13.40
N ASP A 15 -10.48 -1.68 -13.71
CA ASP A 15 -11.71 -2.47 -13.57
C ASP A 15 -11.71 -3.40 -12.34
N TYR A 16 -10.80 -3.20 -11.37
CA TYR A 16 -10.99 -3.79 -10.06
C TYR A 16 -12.05 -2.99 -9.32
N GLU A 17 -13.31 -3.37 -9.56
CA GLU A 17 -14.41 -3.08 -8.65
C GLU A 17 -14.13 -3.71 -7.28
N PHE A 18 -13.37 -2.98 -6.46
CA PHE A 18 -13.32 -3.22 -5.02
C PHE A 18 -14.53 -2.53 -4.40
N GLN A 19 -15.73 -2.98 -4.84
CA GLN A 19 -16.99 -2.50 -4.30
C GLN A 19 -17.54 -3.52 -3.30
N ASP A 20 -17.68 -3.04 -2.08
CA ASP A 20 -18.77 -3.36 -1.15
C ASP A 20 -18.94 -4.81 -0.60
N ALA A 21 -17.90 -5.61 -0.47
CA ALA A 21 -18.02 -6.89 0.24
C ALA A 21 -18.17 -6.76 1.79
N TYR A 22 -17.96 -5.56 2.36
CA TYR A 22 -18.02 -5.37 3.81
C TYR A 22 -19.25 -4.63 4.33
N ARG A 23 -20.19 -4.24 3.47
CA ARG A 23 -21.29 -3.36 3.90
C ARG A 23 -22.68 -4.01 3.97
N THR A 24 -22.89 -5.18 3.40
CA THR A 24 -24.16 -5.88 3.53
C THR A 24 -23.93 -7.34 3.89
N GLY A 25 -24.42 -7.74 5.07
CA GLY A 25 -24.44 -9.13 5.54
C GLY A 25 -25.34 -9.99 4.69
N THR A 26 -24.98 -10.22 3.43
CA THR A 26 -25.68 -11.12 2.53
C THR A 26 -24.95 -12.45 2.55
N THR A 27 -25.60 -13.46 3.08
CA THR A 27 -25.21 -14.86 3.02
C THR A 27 -24.79 -15.24 1.60
N ALA A 28 -23.52 -15.61 1.43
CA ALA A 28 -23.01 -16.13 0.17
C ALA A 28 -23.82 -17.33 -0.28
N ALA A 29 -24.27 -17.31 -1.55
CA ALA A 29 -24.85 -18.47 -2.19
C ALA A 29 -23.84 -19.64 -2.19
N PRO A 30 -24.27 -20.90 -2.06
CA PRO A 30 -23.36 -22.03 -2.05
C PRO A 30 -22.63 -22.11 -3.40
N SER A 31 -21.30 -22.08 -3.34
CA SER A 31 -20.43 -22.32 -4.49
C SER A 31 -20.71 -23.70 -5.07
N THR A 32 -21.14 -23.77 -6.34
CA THR A 32 -21.34 -25.00 -7.09
C THR A 32 -20.03 -25.53 -7.72
N THR A 33 -18.88 -25.06 -7.25
CA THR A 33 -17.60 -25.62 -7.68
C THR A 33 -17.38 -26.94 -6.93
N PRO A 34 -17.25 -28.08 -7.61
CA PRO A 34 -16.96 -29.33 -6.93
C PRO A 34 -15.61 -29.21 -6.21
N PRO A 35 -15.45 -29.88 -5.05
CA PRO A 35 -14.17 -29.89 -4.36
C PRO A 35 -13.09 -30.39 -5.31
N LEU A 36 -11.97 -29.68 -5.36
CA LEU A 36 -10.75 -30.16 -6.02
C LEU A 36 -10.36 -31.46 -5.32
N GLU A 37 -10.67 -32.60 -5.93
CA GLU A 37 -10.11 -33.88 -5.50
C GLU A 37 -8.61 -33.84 -5.76
N TYR A 38 -7.85 -33.65 -4.69
CA TYR A 38 -6.43 -33.95 -4.72
C TYR A 38 -6.27 -35.46 -4.94
N PRO A 39 -5.56 -35.91 -5.97
CA PRO A 39 -5.28 -37.33 -6.14
C PRO A 39 -4.59 -37.81 -4.87
N HIS A 40 -5.21 -38.78 -4.18
CA HIS A 40 -4.55 -39.52 -3.12
C HIS A 40 -3.35 -40.21 -3.76
N SER A 41 -2.19 -39.61 -3.63
CA SER A 41 -0.94 -40.17 -4.16
C SER A 41 -0.54 -41.34 -3.31
N GLN A 42 -0.83 -42.55 -3.78
CA GLN A 42 -0.04 -43.72 -3.46
C GLN A 42 1.22 -43.75 -4.36
N ASP A 43 1.76 -42.58 -4.69
CA ASP A 43 3.02 -42.49 -5.41
C ASP A 43 4.15 -42.60 -4.39
N GLU A 44 4.77 -43.76 -4.35
CA GLU A 44 5.95 -44.06 -3.52
C GLU A 44 7.15 -43.14 -3.82
N ARG A 45 7.04 -42.29 -4.86
CA ARG A 45 8.04 -41.28 -5.22
C ARG A 45 7.72 -39.88 -4.62
N ALA A 46 6.58 -39.70 -3.94
CA ALA A 46 6.36 -38.49 -3.21
C ALA A 46 7.46 -38.31 -2.16
N PRO A 47 8.11 -37.14 -2.05
CA PRO A 47 9.10 -36.93 -1.01
C PRO A 47 8.44 -37.22 0.32
N LYS A 48 8.94 -38.27 1.02
CA LYS A 48 8.47 -38.63 2.35
C LYS A 48 8.56 -37.36 3.17
N PHE A 49 7.39 -36.79 3.54
CA PHE A 49 7.29 -35.67 4.44
C PHE A 49 8.11 -36.04 5.67
N VAL A 50 9.26 -35.40 5.84
CA VAL A 50 10.16 -35.69 6.97
C VAL A 50 9.31 -35.52 8.21
N SER A 51 9.19 -36.61 8.95
CA SER A 51 8.42 -36.68 10.18
C SER A 51 8.73 -35.46 11.03
N ARG A 52 7.64 -34.77 11.45
CA ARG A 52 7.61 -33.68 12.40
C ARG A 52 8.76 -33.78 13.38
N MET A 53 9.73 -32.85 13.29
CA MET A 53 10.77 -32.71 14.28
C MET A 53 10.11 -32.64 15.65
N GLU A 54 10.28 -33.64 16.48
CA GLU A 54 9.90 -33.61 17.88
C GLU A 54 10.81 -32.59 18.58
N GLY A 55 10.40 -31.31 18.53
CA GLY A 55 11.08 -30.20 19.17
C GLY A 55 10.28 -28.94 18.92
N GLU A 56 10.12 -28.12 19.94
CA GLU A 56 9.53 -26.79 19.76
C GLU A 56 10.34 -26.00 18.75
N GLY A 57 9.68 -25.50 17.68
CA GLY A 57 10.29 -24.63 16.71
C GLY A 57 10.86 -23.39 17.40
N ARG A 58 12.15 -23.11 17.20
CA ARG A 58 12.81 -21.95 17.79
C ARG A 58 12.85 -20.80 16.77
N LYS A 59 12.43 -19.61 17.20
CA LYS A 59 12.50 -18.38 16.40
C LYS A 59 13.16 -17.27 17.24
N PHE A 60 14.20 -16.67 16.71
CA PHE A 60 14.95 -15.62 17.38
C PHE A 60 14.51 -14.26 16.83
N ASP A 61 13.56 -13.61 17.50
CA ASP A 61 13.00 -12.31 17.10
C ASP A 61 13.44 -11.16 17.99
N GLN A 62 14.25 -11.46 19.01
CA GLN A 62 14.74 -10.43 19.94
C GLN A 62 15.51 -9.33 19.18
N GLY A 63 15.14 -8.08 19.40
CA GLY A 63 15.75 -6.90 18.78
C GLY A 63 15.31 -6.62 17.34
N LYS A 64 14.41 -7.42 16.76
CA LYS A 64 13.81 -7.13 15.45
C LYS A 64 12.59 -6.20 15.62
N PRO A 65 12.35 -5.27 14.65
CA PRO A 65 11.14 -4.45 14.66
C PRO A 65 9.88 -5.31 14.61
N ASP A 66 8.92 -5.00 15.46
CA ASP A 66 7.61 -5.64 15.48
C ASP A 66 6.62 -4.84 14.63
N PHE A 67 6.44 -5.23 13.37
CA PHE A 67 5.51 -4.59 12.45
C PHE A 67 4.03 -4.82 12.80
N THR A 68 3.69 -5.70 13.76
CA THR A 68 2.31 -5.88 14.22
C THR A 68 1.80 -4.68 15.02
N LEU A 69 2.71 -3.82 15.49
CA LEU A 69 2.40 -2.58 16.21
C LEU A 69 1.87 -1.48 15.27
N LEU A 70 1.98 -1.65 13.95
CA LEU A 70 1.53 -0.64 13.00
C LEU A 70 -0.01 -0.64 12.87
N PRO A 71 -0.64 0.55 12.82
CA PRO A 71 -2.06 0.69 12.57
C PRO A 71 -2.34 0.47 11.06
N TRP A 72 -2.47 -0.78 10.64
CA TRP A 72 -2.55 -1.18 9.23
C TRP A 72 -3.71 -0.50 8.48
N ASP A 73 -4.85 -0.28 9.11
CA ASP A 73 -6.00 0.41 8.50
C ASP A 73 -5.66 1.86 8.16
N SER A 74 -4.93 2.55 9.06
CA SER A 74 -4.46 3.92 8.81
C SER A 74 -3.39 3.97 7.71
N LEU A 75 -2.50 2.98 7.67
CA LEU A 75 -1.49 2.86 6.60
C LEU A 75 -2.13 2.58 5.25
N ALA A 76 -3.24 1.84 5.20
CA ALA A 76 -3.99 1.61 3.97
C ALA A 76 -4.47 2.92 3.32
N GLU A 77 -4.87 3.92 4.13
CA GLU A 77 -5.23 5.25 3.61
C GLU A 77 -4.03 5.96 2.97
N VAL A 78 -2.84 5.84 3.56
CA VAL A 78 -1.61 6.38 2.96
C VAL A 78 -1.26 5.66 1.66
N VAL A 79 -1.45 4.34 1.60
CA VAL A 79 -1.23 3.55 0.37
C VAL A 79 -2.14 4.00 -0.77
N LYS A 80 -3.40 4.39 -0.50
CA LYS A 80 -4.29 4.95 -1.53
C LYS A 80 -3.73 6.23 -2.14
N VAL A 81 -3.16 7.12 -1.32
CA VAL A 81 -2.47 8.34 -1.80
C VAL A 81 -1.26 7.97 -2.67
N LEU A 82 -0.46 6.98 -2.26
CA LEU A 82 0.68 6.50 -3.05
C LEU A 82 0.24 5.93 -4.40
N GLN A 83 -0.84 5.15 -4.44
CA GLN A 83 -1.41 4.60 -5.67
C GLN A 83 -1.87 5.72 -6.62
N TYR A 84 -2.60 6.70 -6.11
CA TYR A 84 -3.00 7.89 -6.86
C TYR A 84 -1.78 8.64 -7.44
N GLY A 85 -0.72 8.79 -6.65
CA GLY A 85 0.54 9.37 -7.11
C GLY A 85 1.20 8.56 -8.22
N CYS A 86 1.17 7.22 -8.15
CA CYS A 86 1.69 6.34 -9.21
C CYS A 86 0.90 6.47 -10.51
N GLU A 87 -0.42 6.63 -10.44
CA GLU A 87 -1.27 6.84 -11.62
C GLU A 87 -0.99 8.19 -12.29
N LYS A 88 -0.67 9.21 -11.49
CA LYS A 88 -0.42 10.58 -11.97
C LYS A 88 0.99 10.81 -12.50
N TYR A 89 2.00 10.17 -11.89
CA TYR A 89 3.42 10.51 -12.08
C TYR A 89 4.34 9.32 -12.36
N GLU A 90 3.87 8.12 -12.41
CA GLU A 90 4.65 6.88 -12.44
C GLU A 90 5.13 6.41 -11.04
N ARG A 91 5.43 5.12 -10.98
CA ARG A 91 5.95 4.49 -9.78
C ARG A 91 7.34 5.03 -9.43
N ASP A 92 7.55 5.30 -8.15
CA ASP A 92 8.83 5.78 -7.60
C ASP A 92 9.30 7.16 -8.11
N ASN A 93 8.50 7.88 -8.90
CA ASN A 93 8.84 9.23 -9.37
C ASN A 93 9.23 10.18 -8.23
N TRP A 94 8.61 10.03 -7.06
CA TRP A 94 8.86 10.86 -5.89
C TRP A 94 10.33 10.83 -5.41
N LYS A 95 11.08 9.76 -5.70
CA LYS A 95 12.50 9.62 -5.37
C LYS A 95 13.42 10.50 -6.23
N HIS A 96 12.92 10.95 -7.38
CA HIS A 96 13.69 11.68 -8.39
C HIS A 96 13.29 13.16 -8.52
N VAL A 97 12.42 13.64 -7.65
CA VAL A 97 11.98 15.03 -7.64
C VAL A 97 13.16 15.93 -7.21
N PRO A 98 13.55 16.97 -8.00
CA PRO A 98 14.55 17.93 -7.57
C PRO A 98 14.09 18.63 -6.30
N ASP A 99 15.00 18.89 -5.36
CA ASP A 99 14.72 19.50 -4.06
C ASP A 99 13.57 18.82 -3.30
N ALA A 100 13.55 17.48 -3.39
CA ALA A 100 12.45 16.65 -2.93
C ALA A 100 12.06 16.92 -1.47
N PHE A 101 13.04 17.02 -0.57
CA PHE A 101 12.79 17.22 0.86
C PHE A 101 11.94 18.49 1.10
N GLN A 102 12.40 19.64 0.60
CA GLN A 102 11.73 20.93 0.77
C GLN A 102 10.35 20.96 0.07
N ARG A 103 10.25 20.32 -1.08
CA ARG A 103 8.99 20.26 -1.83
C ARG A 103 7.94 19.40 -1.13
N TYR A 104 8.34 18.27 -0.53
CA TYR A 104 7.42 17.44 0.26
C TYR A 104 7.10 18.06 1.62
N GLU A 105 8.03 18.77 2.25
CA GLU A 105 7.74 19.59 3.42
C GLU A 105 6.65 20.63 3.11
N ALA A 106 6.82 21.41 2.06
CA ALA A 106 5.85 22.41 1.63
C ALA A 106 4.49 21.78 1.25
N ALA A 107 4.49 20.60 0.61
CA ALA A 107 3.27 19.88 0.29
C ALA A 107 2.54 19.39 1.54
N GLY A 108 3.25 18.76 2.47
CA GLY A 108 2.69 18.33 3.76
C GLY A 108 2.10 19.49 4.56
N LEU A 109 2.79 20.63 4.60
CA LEU A 109 2.28 21.84 5.25
C LEU A 109 0.99 22.37 4.60
N ARG A 110 0.88 22.33 3.26
CA ARG A 110 -0.39 22.72 2.59
C ARG A 110 -1.55 21.83 3.01
N HIS A 111 -1.36 20.52 3.05
CA HIS A 111 -2.39 19.58 3.50
C HIS A 111 -2.74 19.80 4.99
N ARG A 112 -1.75 20.08 5.83
CA ARG A 112 -1.99 20.41 7.24
C ARG A 112 -2.83 21.68 7.39
N VAL A 113 -2.50 22.74 6.66
CA VAL A 113 -3.24 24.01 6.71
C VAL A 113 -4.68 23.84 6.21
N ALA A 114 -4.89 23.14 5.09
CA ALA A 114 -6.24 22.83 4.59
C ALA A 114 -7.08 22.13 5.66
N ARG A 115 -6.51 21.10 6.31
CA ARG A 115 -7.18 20.37 7.38
C ARG A 115 -7.50 21.26 8.60
N LEU A 116 -6.58 22.12 9.01
CA LEU A 116 -6.82 23.06 10.11
C LEU A 116 -7.90 24.08 9.79
N ASN A 117 -8.10 24.40 8.52
CA ASN A 117 -9.17 25.25 8.02
C ASN A 117 -10.52 24.50 7.84
N GLY A 118 -10.59 23.23 8.23
CA GLY A 118 -11.82 22.43 8.20
C GLY A 118 -12.01 21.59 6.94
N GLU A 119 -11.06 21.60 6.01
CA GLU A 119 -11.09 20.78 4.80
C GLU A 119 -10.49 19.39 5.13
N ALA A 120 -11.34 18.38 5.35
CA ALA A 120 -10.87 17.05 5.75
C ALA A 120 -10.31 16.22 4.59
N VAL A 121 -10.83 16.47 3.38
CA VAL A 121 -10.58 15.70 2.16
C VAL A 121 -10.05 16.61 1.07
N ASP A 122 -8.97 16.19 0.42
CA ASP A 122 -8.41 16.90 -0.73
C ASP A 122 -9.36 16.80 -1.93
N PRO A 123 -9.80 17.94 -2.50
CA PRO A 123 -10.80 17.95 -3.57
C PRO A 123 -10.27 17.37 -4.90
N GLU A 124 -8.95 17.33 -5.10
CA GLU A 124 -8.35 16.78 -6.32
C GLU A 124 -8.34 15.25 -6.31
N SER A 125 -7.94 14.67 -5.20
CA SER A 125 -7.75 13.21 -5.07
C SER A 125 -8.92 12.49 -4.45
N GLY A 126 -9.75 13.19 -3.66
CA GLY A 126 -10.81 12.60 -2.84
C GLY A 126 -10.31 11.90 -1.58
N PHE A 127 -9.00 11.97 -1.26
CA PHE A 127 -8.41 11.34 -0.08
C PHE A 127 -8.19 12.34 1.06
N SER A 128 -8.07 11.81 2.28
CA SER A 128 -7.82 12.61 3.47
C SER A 128 -6.55 13.46 3.34
N HIS A 129 -6.64 14.75 3.67
CA HIS A 129 -5.46 15.60 3.80
C HIS A 129 -4.44 15.06 4.80
N LEU A 130 -4.90 14.36 5.86
CA LEU A 130 -4.01 13.73 6.83
C LEU A 130 -3.23 12.58 6.21
N ALA A 131 -3.83 11.79 5.31
CA ALA A 131 -3.14 10.74 4.58
C ALA A 131 -2.09 11.30 3.61
N HIS A 132 -2.40 12.41 2.92
CA HIS A 132 -1.43 13.13 2.09
C HIS A 132 -0.25 13.70 2.91
N GLU A 133 -0.53 14.30 4.06
CA GLU A 133 0.50 14.80 4.97
C GLU A 133 1.41 13.68 5.45
N ALA A 134 0.84 12.54 5.87
CA ALA A 134 1.59 11.36 6.28
C ALA A 134 2.44 10.78 5.13
N CYS A 135 1.93 10.76 3.90
CA CYS A 135 2.69 10.36 2.72
C CYS A 135 3.91 11.27 2.51
N CYS A 136 3.75 12.59 2.61
CA CYS A 136 4.86 13.55 2.51
C CYS A 136 5.92 13.32 3.60
N LEU A 137 5.50 13.04 4.84
CA LEU A 137 6.42 12.74 5.94
C LEU A 137 7.20 11.43 5.71
N LEU A 138 6.56 10.40 5.15
CA LEU A 138 7.26 9.16 4.78
C LEU A 138 8.32 9.40 3.71
N PHE A 139 8.05 10.26 2.73
CA PHE A 139 9.05 10.62 1.71
C PHE A 139 10.24 11.37 2.32
N GLN A 140 9.99 12.33 3.21
CA GLN A 140 11.05 13.06 3.92
C GLN A 140 11.89 12.11 4.78
N LEU A 141 11.25 11.22 5.53
CA LEU A 141 11.96 10.23 6.33
C LEU A 141 12.85 9.32 5.49
N TRP A 142 12.37 8.87 4.31
CA TRP A 142 13.18 8.09 3.40
C TRP A 142 14.38 8.88 2.87
N LEU A 143 14.19 10.14 2.48
CA LEU A 143 15.26 11.01 1.98
C LEU A 143 16.36 11.21 3.04
N GLU A 144 16.00 11.49 4.29
CA GLU A 144 16.96 11.57 5.41
C GLU A 144 17.79 10.28 5.59
N GLN A 145 17.16 9.12 5.39
CA GLN A 145 17.87 7.84 5.48
C GLN A 145 18.90 7.68 4.36
N GLN A 146 18.60 8.16 3.15
CA GLN A 146 19.55 8.11 2.03
C GLN A 146 20.78 9.00 2.28
N GLU A 147 20.59 10.20 2.79
CA GLU A 147 21.69 11.11 3.13
C GLU A 147 22.66 10.50 4.16
N LYS A 148 22.12 9.88 5.21
CA LYS A 148 22.90 9.18 6.24
C LYS A 148 23.68 7.97 5.72
N SER A 149 23.19 7.32 4.66
CA SER A 149 23.84 6.15 4.06
C SER A 149 24.98 6.52 3.12
N THR A 150 25.05 7.79 2.69
CA THR A 150 26.07 8.30 1.74
C THR A 150 27.22 9.04 2.46
N SER A 151 27.10 9.32 3.75
CA SER A 151 28.08 9.98 4.61
C SER A 151 28.92 8.96 5.38
#